data_b0adec9375d07d96c30d4038c1179b5b
#
_entry.id   b0adec9375d07d96c30d4038c1179b5b
#
_cell.length_a   1.000
_cell.length_b   1.000
_cell.length_c   1.000
_cell.angle_alpha   90.00
_cell.angle_beta   90.00
_cell.angle_gamma   90.00
#
_symmetry.space_group_name_H-M   'P 1'
#
loop_
_entity.id
_entity.type
_entity.pdbx_description
1 polymer ?
#
loop_
_entity_poly.entity_id
_entity_poly.type
_entity_poly.pdbx_seq_one_letter_code
_entity_poly.pdbx_strand_id
1 'polypeptide(L)'
;MSSVKIANKQLGPGYPCYVIAEIGINHNGDIDLAKRLISVAVAAGCDAVKFQKRSVDVVYSAKELEQPRPNPFGDTNGDLKRGLEFGQEDYEEISNFCKQVKIDWFVSPWDEASVDFVEQFNPPVYKIASASLTDDALLQHVRKTGKPVIASTGMSTYAEIDHAIEVLGKENLILMHTTSTYPAKYEQLNLRAIPTMIERYGIPVGYSGHETGIPTTVAAAVLGACCVERHITMDRAMWGSDQAASLEPNGISRLVRDIRLCEQSMGDGVKRVYEEEIPVMKKLRRVGAAA
;
A
#
# COMPACT_ATOMS: atom_id res chain seq x y z
N MET A 1 -0.59 -17.28 -13.77
CA MET A 1 0.06 -16.26 -12.92
C MET A 1 0.20 -16.81 -11.52
N SER A 2 1.31 -16.53 -10.86
CA SER A 2 1.56 -16.92 -9.46
C SER A 2 0.72 -16.08 -8.50
N SER A 3 0.45 -16.62 -7.32
CA SER A 3 -0.10 -15.88 -6.19
C SER A 3 0.93 -15.85 -5.06
N VAL A 4 0.86 -14.85 -4.20
CA VAL A 4 1.75 -14.68 -3.04
C VAL A 4 0.91 -14.76 -1.77
N LYS A 5 1.39 -15.49 -0.78
CA LYS A 5 0.71 -15.60 0.51
C LYS A 5 1.30 -14.59 1.51
N ILE A 6 0.46 -13.73 2.08
CA ILE A 6 0.81 -12.82 3.17
C ILE A 6 -0.07 -13.19 4.37
N ALA A 7 0.55 -13.55 5.49
CA ALA A 7 -0.14 -14.11 6.65
C ALA A 7 -1.07 -15.28 6.25
N ASN A 8 -2.39 -15.10 6.39
CA ASN A 8 -3.39 -16.10 6.03
C ASN A 8 -4.12 -15.80 4.71
N LYS A 9 -3.73 -14.76 3.96
CA LYS A 9 -4.39 -14.31 2.72
C LYS A 9 -3.53 -14.59 1.49
N GLN A 10 -4.19 -14.97 0.38
CA GLN A 10 -3.56 -15.10 -0.93
C GLN A 10 -3.79 -13.83 -1.73
N LEU A 11 -2.75 -13.31 -2.37
CA LEU A 11 -2.78 -12.14 -3.23
C LEU A 11 -2.41 -12.55 -4.66
N GLY A 12 -3.21 -12.15 -5.62
CA GLY A 12 -3.01 -12.49 -7.03
C GLY A 12 -4.34 -12.64 -7.77
N PRO A 13 -4.30 -13.13 -9.02
CA PRO A 13 -5.51 -13.30 -9.82
C PRO A 13 -6.53 -14.24 -9.15
N GLY A 14 -7.78 -13.83 -9.12
CA GLY A 14 -8.88 -14.62 -8.55
C GLY A 14 -9.06 -14.49 -7.03
N TYR A 15 -8.21 -13.72 -6.37
CA TYR A 15 -8.35 -13.40 -4.94
C TYR A 15 -8.81 -11.96 -4.75
N PRO A 16 -9.47 -11.63 -3.63
CA PRO A 16 -9.84 -10.26 -3.30
C PRO A 16 -8.60 -9.34 -3.23
N CYS A 17 -8.76 -8.11 -3.67
CA CYS A 17 -7.72 -7.08 -3.59
C CYS A 17 -7.38 -6.79 -2.13
N TYR A 18 -6.09 -6.90 -1.78
CA TYR A 18 -5.59 -6.66 -0.43
C TYR A 18 -5.41 -5.16 -0.21
N VAL A 19 -6.12 -4.59 0.78
CA VAL A 19 -6.12 -3.14 1.02
C VAL A 19 -5.20 -2.81 2.18
N ILE A 20 -4.15 -2.02 1.89
CA ILE A 20 -3.13 -1.57 2.82
C ILE A 20 -3.40 -0.11 3.18
N ALA A 21 -3.64 0.15 4.46
CA ALA A 21 -3.71 1.51 4.99
C ALA A 21 -2.30 1.96 5.44
N GLU A 22 -1.68 2.85 4.67
CA GLU A 22 -0.39 3.43 5.00
C GLU A 22 -0.55 4.52 6.04
N ILE A 23 -0.12 4.23 7.27
CA ILE A 23 -0.02 5.23 8.33
C ILE A 23 1.23 6.09 8.10
N GLY A 24 2.32 5.45 7.63
CA GLY A 24 3.56 6.12 7.29
C GLY A 24 4.09 6.93 8.45
N ILE A 25 4.16 8.25 8.27
CA ILE A 25 4.55 9.22 9.30
C ILE A 25 3.36 10.07 9.79
N ASN A 26 2.14 9.78 9.36
CA ASN A 26 0.95 10.56 9.71
C ASN A 26 0.54 10.43 11.19
N HIS A 27 1.19 9.54 11.93
CA HIS A 27 1.07 9.47 13.39
C HIS A 27 1.79 10.63 14.11
N ASN A 28 2.61 11.44 13.42
CA ASN A 28 3.28 12.61 13.96
C ASN A 28 4.08 12.37 15.26
N GLY A 29 4.66 11.18 15.46
CA GLY A 29 5.38 10.79 16.68
C GLY A 29 4.49 10.49 17.89
N ASP A 30 3.18 10.41 17.71
CA ASP A 30 2.18 10.16 18.75
C ASP A 30 1.62 8.73 18.61
N ILE A 31 1.89 7.88 19.60
CA ILE A 31 1.45 6.48 19.63
C ILE A 31 -0.07 6.35 19.74
N ASP A 32 -0.74 7.28 20.43
CA ASP A 32 -2.19 7.25 20.53
C ASP A 32 -2.85 7.65 19.20
N LEU A 33 -2.24 8.57 18.45
CA LEU A 33 -2.66 8.87 17.09
C LEU A 33 -2.45 7.66 16.15
N ALA A 34 -1.34 6.95 16.28
CA ALA A 34 -1.10 5.72 15.53
C ALA A 34 -2.18 4.67 15.80
N LYS A 35 -2.54 4.42 17.07
CA LYS A 35 -3.63 3.49 17.45
C LYS A 35 -5.00 3.94 16.93
N ARG A 36 -5.28 5.24 16.91
CA ARG A 36 -6.51 5.76 16.28
C ARG A 36 -6.54 5.49 14.78
N LEU A 37 -5.42 5.68 14.07
CA LEU A 37 -5.30 5.37 12.64
C LEU A 37 -5.46 3.86 12.37
N ILE A 38 -4.87 3.00 13.20
CA ILE A 38 -5.09 1.54 13.15
C ILE A 38 -6.60 1.23 13.30
N SER A 39 -7.27 1.85 14.28
CA SER A 39 -8.70 1.65 14.52
C SER A 39 -9.56 2.09 13.31
N VAL A 40 -9.18 3.18 12.65
CA VAL A 40 -9.82 3.64 11.40
C VAL A 40 -9.66 2.59 10.30
N ALA A 41 -8.46 2.04 10.12
CA ALA A 41 -8.19 1.00 9.11
C ALA A 41 -9.01 -0.26 9.37
N VAL A 42 -9.11 -0.70 10.63
CA VAL A 42 -9.95 -1.85 11.05
C VAL A 42 -11.42 -1.58 10.74
N ALA A 43 -11.95 -0.42 11.16
CA ALA A 43 -13.34 -0.05 10.94
C ALA A 43 -13.69 0.07 9.45
N ALA A 44 -12.73 0.49 8.62
CA ALA A 44 -12.87 0.55 7.17
C ALA A 44 -12.83 -0.82 6.49
N GLY A 45 -12.38 -1.88 7.17
CA GLY A 45 -12.18 -3.21 6.62
C GLY A 45 -10.92 -3.37 5.80
N CYS A 46 -9.87 -2.59 6.09
CA CYS A 46 -8.53 -2.80 5.52
C CYS A 46 -7.95 -4.14 5.96
N ASP A 47 -7.06 -4.67 5.13
CA ASP A 47 -6.41 -5.95 5.38
C ASP A 47 -5.17 -5.80 6.27
N ALA A 48 -4.46 -4.67 6.14
CA ALA A 48 -3.27 -4.36 6.92
C ALA A 48 -3.08 -2.86 7.12
N VAL A 49 -2.28 -2.52 8.12
CA VAL A 49 -1.69 -1.19 8.28
C VAL A 49 -0.18 -1.25 8.04
N LYS A 50 0.38 -0.16 7.50
CA LYS A 50 1.81 -0.08 7.23
C LYS A 50 2.42 1.15 7.88
N PHE A 51 3.63 0.97 8.40
CA PHE A 51 4.48 2.00 8.97
C PHE A 51 5.78 2.13 8.17
N GLN A 52 6.64 3.04 8.57
CA GLN A 52 7.98 3.21 8.05
C GLN A 52 8.97 3.07 9.21
N LYS A 53 10.14 2.51 8.95
CA LYS A 53 11.23 2.43 9.93
C LYS A 53 12.54 2.81 9.28
N ARG A 54 13.29 3.68 9.95
CA ARG A 54 14.61 4.12 9.47
C ARG A 54 15.55 4.41 10.63
N SER A 55 16.81 4.16 10.39
CA SER A 55 17.90 4.64 11.22
C SER A 55 18.30 6.01 10.70
N VAL A 56 17.85 7.09 11.35
CA VAL A 56 17.90 8.46 10.82
C VAL A 56 19.32 8.85 10.39
N ASP A 57 20.32 8.54 11.21
CA ASP A 57 21.72 8.89 10.94
C ASP A 57 22.38 8.00 9.86
N VAL A 58 21.73 6.92 9.43
CA VAL A 58 22.16 6.07 8.32
C VAL A 58 21.53 6.54 7.00
N VAL A 59 20.22 6.83 7.04
CA VAL A 59 19.44 7.19 5.85
C VAL A 59 19.71 8.59 5.35
N TYR A 60 20.00 9.53 6.26
CA TYR A 60 20.18 10.94 5.93
C TYR A 60 21.63 11.39 6.21
N SER A 61 22.20 12.19 5.30
CA SER A 61 23.50 12.80 5.53
C SER A 61 23.46 13.85 6.66
N ALA A 62 24.58 14.04 7.37
CA ALA A 62 24.69 15.07 8.41
C ALA A 62 24.25 16.44 7.89
N LYS A 63 24.66 16.80 6.66
CA LYS A 63 24.27 18.06 6.01
C LYS A 63 22.75 18.21 5.85
N GLU A 64 22.03 17.16 5.55
CA GLU A 64 20.56 17.17 5.44
C GLU A 64 19.91 17.28 6.82
N LEU A 65 20.47 16.61 7.82
CA LEU A 65 19.93 16.64 9.18
C LEU A 65 20.12 18.01 9.86
N GLU A 66 21.21 18.71 9.54
CA GLU A 66 21.52 20.05 10.06
C GLU A 66 20.73 21.18 9.36
N GLN A 67 20.02 20.90 8.27
CA GLN A 67 19.24 21.93 7.57
C GLN A 67 18.17 22.54 8.49
N PRO A 68 18.10 23.90 8.56
CA PRO A 68 17.06 24.58 9.31
C PRO A 68 15.66 24.19 8.80
N ARG A 69 14.83 23.68 9.69
CA ARG A 69 13.45 23.29 9.43
C ARG A 69 12.64 23.36 10.73
N PRO A 70 12.12 24.53 11.11
CA PRO A 70 11.26 24.66 12.29
C PRO A 70 10.09 23.67 12.24
N ASN A 71 9.91 22.89 13.31
CA ASN A 71 8.95 21.82 13.37
C ASN A 71 8.57 21.56 14.85
N PRO A 72 7.55 20.76 15.17
CA PRO A 72 7.12 20.51 16.55
C PRO A 72 8.17 19.85 17.46
N PHE A 73 9.24 19.26 16.91
CA PHE A 73 10.28 18.55 17.66
C PHE A 73 11.58 19.35 17.82
N GLY A 74 11.72 20.50 17.12
CA GLY A 74 12.91 21.34 17.14
C GLY A 74 13.07 22.19 15.89
N ASP A 75 14.31 22.66 15.65
CA ASP A 75 14.60 23.64 14.61
C ASP A 75 15.26 23.07 13.36
N THR A 76 15.62 21.78 13.38
CA THR A 76 16.35 21.14 12.29
C THR A 76 15.54 20.03 11.62
N ASN A 77 15.96 19.66 10.41
CA ASN A 77 15.39 18.49 9.72
C ASN A 77 15.69 17.19 10.49
N GLY A 78 16.82 17.13 11.19
CA GLY A 78 17.17 16.00 12.06
C GLY A 78 16.21 15.85 13.23
N ASP A 79 15.84 16.96 13.90
CA ASP A 79 14.85 16.93 14.97
C ASP A 79 13.51 16.39 14.49
N LEU A 80 13.08 16.85 13.31
CA LEU A 80 11.88 16.34 12.66
C LEU A 80 11.96 14.83 12.42
N LYS A 81 13.04 14.38 11.77
CA LYS A 81 13.19 12.95 11.40
C LYS A 81 13.21 12.06 12.64
N ARG A 82 13.95 12.45 13.67
CA ARG A 82 14.03 11.70 14.93
C ARG A 82 12.71 11.75 15.73
N GLY A 83 12.03 12.88 15.74
CA GLY A 83 10.73 13.02 16.43
C GLY A 83 9.60 12.20 15.77
N LEU A 84 9.75 11.85 14.49
CA LEU A 84 8.79 10.99 13.78
C LEU A 84 9.12 9.50 13.87
N GLU A 85 10.29 9.10 14.34
CA GLU A 85 10.66 7.68 14.44
C GLU A 85 10.18 7.07 15.75
N PHE A 86 9.45 5.97 15.64
CA PHE A 86 9.08 5.15 16.78
C PHE A 86 10.22 4.24 17.23
N GLY A 87 10.34 4.10 18.56
CA GLY A 87 11.28 3.21 19.23
C GLY A 87 10.71 1.82 19.51
N GLN A 88 11.46 1.07 20.34
CA GLN A 88 11.12 -0.29 20.72
C GLN A 88 9.75 -0.38 21.41
N GLU A 89 9.54 0.44 22.42
CA GLU A 89 8.30 0.45 23.22
C GLU A 89 7.07 0.76 22.37
N ASP A 90 7.20 1.73 21.44
CA ASP A 90 6.11 2.10 20.54
C ASP A 90 5.73 0.93 19.61
N TYR A 91 6.72 0.22 19.04
CA TYR A 91 6.46 -0.93 18.16
C TYR A 91 5.93 -2.15 18.93
N GLU A 92 6.31 -2.34 20.18
CA GLU A 92 5.69 -3.34 21.06
C GLU A 92 4.23 -3.02 21.29
N GLU A 93 3.90 -1.76 21.54
CA GLU A 93 2.52 -1.30 21.72
C GLU A 93 1.70 -1.43 20.42
N ILE A 94 2.25 -1.03 19.25
CA ILE A 94 1.63 -1.23 17.93
C ILE A 94 1.35 -2.71 17.69
N SER A 95 2.35 -3.57 17.92
CA SER A 95 2.23 -5.02 17.69
C SER A 95 1.12 -5.64 18.55
N ASN A 96 1.10 -5.29 19.84
CA ASN A 96 0.09 -5.76 20.78
C ASN A 96 -1.32 -5.26 20.39
N PHE A 97 -1.42 -3.99 20.03
CA PHE A 97 -2.70 -3.40 19.62
C PHE A 97 -3.21 -4.02 18.32
N CYS A 98 -2.36 -4.16 17.28
CA CYS A 98 -2.74 -4.82 16.02
C CYS A 98 -3.20 -6.27 16.24
N LYS A 99 -2.52 -7.02 17.11
CA LYS A 99 -2.93 -8.37 17.51
C LYS A 99 -4.31 -8.38 18.19
N GLN A 100 -4.56 -7.43 19.10
CA GLN A 100 -5.85 -7.31 19.79
C GLN A 100 -6.99 -7.02 18.82
N VAL A 101 -6.80 -6.10 17.86
CA VAL A 101 -7.83 -5.70 16.89
C VAL A 101 -7.84 -6.57 15.63
N LYS A 102 -6.94 -7.57 15.54
CA LYS A 102 -6.83 -8.57 14.47
C LYS A 102 -6.59 -7.98 13.09
N ILE A 103 -5.67 -7.05 12.97
CA ILE A 103 -5.19 -6.51 11.71
C ILE A 103 -3.69 -6.83 11.53
N ASP A 104 -3.29 -7.20 10.32
CA ASP A 104 -1.87 -7.37 9.99
C ASP A 104 -1.17 -6.01 9.98
N TRP A 105 0.10 -6.01 10.40
CA TRP A 105 0.93 -4.82 10.27
C TRP A 105 2.33 -5.17 9.79
N PHE A 106 2.95 -4.25 9.07
CA PHE A 106 4.30 -4.37 8.57
C PHE A 106 4.90 -2.99 8.31
N VAL A 107 6.15 -2.95 7.86
CA VAL A 107 6.85 -1.69 7.62
C VAL A 107 7.51 -1.62 6.24
N SER A 108 7.80 -0.39 5.82
CA SER A 108 8.86 -0.11 4.85
C SER A 108 10.13 0.22 5.63
N PRO A 109 11.13 -0.70 5.71
CA PRO A 109 12.45 -0.38 6.22
C PRO A 109 13.22 0.45 5.19
N TRP A 110 14.06 1.37 5.65
CA TRP A 110 14.86 2.24 4.81
C TRP A 110 16.37 1.93 4.89
N ASP A 111 16.74 0.98 5.73
CA ASP A 111 18.11 0.49 5.96
C ASP A 111 18.07 -0.91 6.57
N GLU A 112 19.20 -1.62 6.55
CA GLU A 112 19.31 -3.00 7.01
C GLU A 112 19.08 -3.13 8.52
N ALA A 113 19.54 -2.15 9.32
CA ALA A 113 19.31 -2.17 10.77
C ALA A 113 17.82 -2.03 11.10
N SER A 114 17.06 -1.31 10.26
CA SER A 114 15.60 -1.23 10.37
C SER A 114 14.91 -2.57 10.04
N VAL A 115 15.46 -3.37 9.13
CA VAL A 115 14.97 -4.73 8.87
C VAL A 115 15.20 -5.60 10.10
N ASP A 116 16.42 -5.61 10.64
CA ASP A 116 16.80 -6.41 11.83
C ASP A 116 15.95 -6.00 13.04
N PHE A 117 15.72 -4.70 13.22
CA PHE A 117 14.85 -4.19 14.26
C PHE A 117 13.42 -4.71 14.16
N VAL A 118 12.84 -4.74 12.96
CA VAL A 118 11.44 -5.14 12.76
C VAL A 118 11.29 -6.67 12.78
N GLU A 119 12.35 -7.42 12.45
CA GLU A 119 12.32 -8.89 12.41
C GLU A 119 11.93 -9.52 13.76
N GLN A 120 12.26 -8.85 14.89
CA GLN A 120 11.87 -9.31 16.24
C GLN A 120 10.35 -9.37 16.44
N PHE A 121 9.57 -8.62 15.67
CA PHE A 121 8.11 -8.63 15.69
C PHE A 121 7.49 -9.61 14.69
N ASN A 122 8.31 -10.29 13.90
CA ASN A 122 7.91 -11.28 12.90
C ASN A 122 6.82 -10.75 11.92
N PRO A 123 7.08 -9.68 11.17
CA PRO A 123 6.10 -9.13 10.23
C PRO A 123 5.76 -10.16 9.15
N PRO A 124 4.52 -10.16 8.61
CA PRO A 124 4.10 -11.13 7.59
C PRO A 124 4.70 -10.85 6.21
N VAL A 125 5.21 -9.66 5.96
CA VAL A 125 5.73 -9.18 4.68
C VAL A 125 6.62 -7.96 4.89
N TYR A 126 7.56 -7.73 4.00
CA TYR A 126 8.32 -6.49 3.92
C TYR A 126 7.88 -5.65 2.73
N LYS A 127 7.87 -4.33 2.92
CA LYS A 127 7.61 -3.37 1.86
C LYS A 127 8.91 -2.63 1.49
N ILE A 128 9.26 -2.66 0.21
CA ILE A 128 10.32 -1.80 -0.33
C ILE A 128 9.66 -0.52 -0.85
N ALA A 129 10.04 0.61 -0.26
CA ALA A 129 9.61 1.92 -0.74
C ALA A 129 10.20 2.23 -2.13
N SER A 130 9.52 3.06 -2.92
CA SER A 130 10.02 3.44 -4.26
C SER A 130 11.44 4.01 -4.23
N ALA A 131 11.77 4.79 -3.19
CA ALA A 131 13.10 5.37 -3.03
C ALA A 131 14.21 4.34 -2.79
N SER A 132 13.86 3.14 -2.31
CA SER A 132 14.81 2.08 -1.98
C SER A 132 14.87 0.95 -3.04
N LEU A 133 14.15 1.09 -4.17
CA LEU A 133 14.11 0.03 -5.19
C LEU A 133 15.47 -0.23 -5.83
N THR A 134 16.35 0.74 -5.84
CA THR A 134 17.71 0.66 -6.42
C THR A 134 18.79 0.42 -5.36
N ASP A 135 18.43 0.12 -4.13
CA ASP A 135 19.35 -0.20 -3.04
C ASP A 135 19.56 -1.71 -2.94
N ASP A 136 20.49 -2.25 -3.69
CA ASP A 136 20.76 -3.69 -3.75
C ASP A 136 21.10 -4.30 -2.40
N ALA A 137 21.80 -3.57 -1.52
CA ALA A 137 22.18 -4.05 -0.20
C ALA A 137 20.92 -4.28 0.66
N LEU A 138 20.03 -3.31 0.69
CA LEU A 138 18.75 -3.42 1.40
C LEU A 138 17.86 -4.51 0.79
N LEU A 139 17.75 -4.58 -0.56
CA LEU A 139 16.98 -5.61 -1.24
C LEU A 139 17.46 -7.02 -0.88
N GLN A 140 18.77 -7.26 -0.93
CA GLN A 140 19.37 -8.54 -0.55
C GLN A 140 19.17 -8.85 0.94
N HIS A 141 19.26 -7.85 1.81
CA HIS A 141 19.07 -8.01 3.24
C HIS A 141 17.62 -8.42 3.56
N VAL A 142 16.64 -7.72 2.98
CA VAL A 142 15.21 -8.08 3.10
C VAL A 142 14.97 -9.49 2.56
N ARG A 143 15.56 -9.87 1.42
CA ARG A 143 15.35 -11.20 0.85
C ARG A 143 15.88 -12.34 1.75
N LYS A 144 16.95 -12.11 2.50
CA LYS A 144 17.50 -13.10 3.45
C LYS A 144 16.51 -13.48 4.57
N THR A 145 15.52 -12.65 4.87
CA THR A 145 14.46 -12.97 5.84
C THR A 145 13.57 -14.14 5.39
N GLY A 146 13.55 -14.46 4.09
CA GLY A 146 12.70 -15.50 3.50
C GLY A 146 11.21 -15.09 3.41
N LYS A 147 10.85 -13.90 3.83
CA LYS A 147 9.47 -13.39 3.83
C LYS A 147 9.04 -12.89 2.45
N PRO A 148 7.73 -12.83 2.17
CA PRO A 148 7.20 -12.14 1.01
C PRO A 148 7.65 -10.67 0.97
N VAL A 149 7.78 -10.13 -0.25
CA VAL A 149 8.19 -8.74 -0.48
C VAL A 149 7.18 -8.06 -1.39
N ILE A 150 6.77 -6.86 -1.00
CA ILE A 150 6.03 -5.93 -1.86
C ILE A 150 6.98 -4.79 -2.23
N ALA A 151 7.27 -4.59 -3.51
CA ALA A 151 8.21 -3.57 -3.98
C ALA A 151 7.50 -2.50 -4.83
N SER A 152 7.55 -1.24 -4.40
CA SER A 152 7.02 -0.09 -5.16
C SER A 152 8.00 0.38 -6.22
N THR A 153 7.48 0.71 -7.41
CA THR A 153 8.26 1.02 -8.61
C THR A 153 8.21 2.50 -9.01
N GLY A 154 7.78 3.38 -8.12
CA GLY A 154 7.79 4.83 -8.37
C GLY A 154 9.21 5.35 -8.58
N MET A 155 9.35 6.39 -9.42
CA MET A 155 10.64 6.99 -9.81
C MET A 155 11.59 6.03 -10.54
N SER A 156 11.13 4.84 -10.96
CA SER A 156 11.99 3.84 -11.57
C SER A 156 11.60 3.56 -13.03
N THR A 157 12.61 3.34 -13.83
CA THR A 157 12.51 2.84 -15.21
C THR A 157 12.29 1.33 -15.22
N TYR A 158 11.87 0.79 -16.37
CA TYR A 158 11.79 -0.68 -16.52
C TYR A 158 13.13 -1.38 -16.31
N ALA A 159 14.25 -0.75 -16.70
CA ALA A 159 15.58 -1.35 -16.49
C ALA A 159 15.93 -1.47 -15.00
N GLU A 160 15.59 -0.48 -14.18
CA GLU A 160 15.78 -0.53 -12.73
C GLU A 160 14.83 -1.54 -12.07
N ILE A 161 13.60 -1.65 -12.55
CA ILE A 161 12.66 -2.67 -12.09
C ILE A 161 13.15 -4.08 -12.45
N ASP A 162 13.63 -4.29 -13.68
CA ASP A 162 14.19 -5.56 -14.15
C ASP A 162 15.37 -5.97 -13.24
N HIS A 163 16.29 -5.04 -12.92
CA HIS A 163 17.41 -5.26 -12.01
C HIS A 163 16.94 -5.60 -10.59
N ALA A 164 16.00 -4.84 -10.04
CA ALA A 164 15.45 -5.13 -8.71
C ALA A 164 14.80 -6.52 -8.62
N ILE A 165 14.14 -6.97 -9.71
CA ILE A 165 13.59 -8.33 -9.79
C ILE A 165 14.71 -9.38 -9.85
N GLU A 166 15.84 -9.11 -10.52
CA GLU A 166 17.00 -10.01 -10.52
C GLU A 166 17.57 -10.18 -9.10
N VAL A 167 17.69 -9.08 -8.36
CA VAL A 167 18.19 -9.10 -6.97
C VAL A 167 17.21 -9.79 -6.01
N LEU A 168 15.92 -9.47 -6.09
CA LEU A 168 14.88 -10.01 -5.20
C LEU A 168 14.44 -11.43 -5.58
N GLY A 169 14.56 -11.83 -6.84
CA GLY A 169 13.90 -13.01 -7.38
C GLY A 169 12.38 -12.81 -7.49
N LYS A 170 11.73 -13.63 -8.33
CA LYS A 170 10.27 -13.54 -8.56
C LYS A 170 9.42 -14.27 -7.51
N GLU A 171 10.03 -15.16 -6.74
CA GLU A 171 9.30 -15.95 -5.75
C GLU A 171 8.85 -15.06 -4.59
N ASN A 172 7.58 -15.17 -4.22
CA ASN A 172 6.98 -14.36 -3.15
C ASN A 172 7.18 -12.85 -3.31
N LEU A 173 7.25 -12.36 -4.55
CA LEU A 173 7.38 -10.95 -4.90
C LEU A 173 6.06 -10.42 -5.48
N ILE A 174 5.65 -9.25 -5.00
CA ILE A 174 4.59 -8.41 -5.55
C ILE A 174 5.22 -7.08 -5.95
N LEU A 175 5.02 -6.62 -7.18
CA LEU A 175 5.36 -5.26 -7.57
C LEU A 175 4.17 -4.33 -7.32
N MET A 176 4.43 -3.06 -7.06
CA MET A 176 3.37 -2.04 -7.03
C MET A 176 3.68 -0.94 -8.04
N HIS A 177 2.76 -0.72 -8.97
CA HIS A 177 2.80 0.48 -9.80
C HIS A 177 2.54 1.71 -8.92
N THR A 178 3.40 2.72 -9.04
CA THR A 178 3.40 3.89 -8.14
C THR A 178 3.84 5.13 -8.90
N THR A 179 3.23 6.28 -8.61
CA THR A 179 3.73 7.62 -8.97
C THR A 179 4.09 8.36 -7.68
N SER A 180 5.39 8.68 -7.52
CA SER A 180 5.94 9.21 -6.26
C SER A 180 5.95 10.74 -6.22
N THR A 181 4.78 11.37 -6.41
CA THR A 181 4.53 12.79 -6.14
C THR A 181 3.35 12.93 -5.18
N TYR A 182 3.37 13.92 -4.27
CA TYR A 182 2.43 14.03 -3.15
C TYR A 182 1.77 15.41 -3.11
N PRO A 183 0.53 15.59 -3.64
CA PRO A 183 -0.28 14.59 -4.34
C PRO A 183 0.17 14.36 -5.78
N ALA A 184 -0.10 13.16 -6.31
CA ALA A 184 0.12 12.84 -7.71
C ALA A 184 -1.00 13.41 -8.58
N LYS A 185 -0.64 13.92 -9.77
CA LYS A 185 -1.62 14.39 -10.76
C LYS A 185 -2.23 13.23 -11.52
N TYR A 186 -3.52 13.30 -11.84
CA TYR A 186 -4.24 12.20 -12.49
C TYR A 186 -3.63 11.79 -13.84
N GLU A 187 -3.17 12.75 -14.65
CA GLU A 187 -2.53 12.48 -15.93
C GLU A 187 -1.20 11.76 -15.83
N GLN A 188 -0.59 11.70 -14.64
CA GLN A 188 0.68 11.04 -14.38
C GLN A 188 0.53 9.62 -13.81
N LEU A 189 -0.69 9.19 -13.45
CA LEU A 189 -0.93 7.91 -12.79
C LEU A 189 -0.70 6.70 -13.72
N ASN A 190 -0.98 6.85 -15.00
CA ASN A 190 -0.75 5.81 -16.02
C ASN A 190 -1.21 4.40 -15.58
N LEU A 191 -2.45 4.26 -15.13
CA LEU A 191 -2.97 3.01 -14.56
C LEU A 191 -2.87 1.80 -15.53
N ARG A 192 -2.76 2.05 -16.84
CA ARG A 192 -2.52 1.00 -17.85
C ARG A 192 -1.18 0.30 -17.67
N ALA A 193 -0.24 0.87 -16.90
CA ALA A 193 1.00 0.21 -16.55
C ALA A 193 0.76 -1.06 -15.72
N ILE A 194 -0.35 -1.14 -14.95
CA ILE A 194 -0.67 -2.31 -14.12
C ILE A 194 -0.80 -3.58 -14.96
N PRO A 195 -1.74 -3.69 -15.91
CA PRO A 195 -1.83 -4.88 -16.77
C PRO A 195 -0.57 -5.11 -17.61
N THR A 196 0.11 -4.06 -18.07
CA THR A 196 1.39 -4.20 -18.79
C THR A 196 2.48 -4.85 -17.93
N MET A 197 2.59 -4.45 -16.66
CA MET A 197 3.56 -5.05 -15.73
C MET A 197 3.18 -6.50 -15.38
N ILE A 198 1.89 -6.78 -15.20
CA ILE A 198 1.39 -8.16 -14.99
C ILE A 198 1.81 -9.06 -16.16
N GLU A 199 1.58 -8.63 -17.40
CA GLU A 199 1.95 -9.36 -18.61
C GLU A 199 3.48 -9.51 -18.73
N ARG A 200 4.24 -8.43 -18.54
CA ARG A 200 5.70 -8.42 -18.67
C ARG A 200 6.39 -9.34 -17.67
N TYR A 201 5.98 -9.32 -16.42
CA TYR A 201 6.73 -9.98 -15.34
C TYR A 201 6.16 -11.33 -14.94
N GLY A 202 4.88 -11.59 -15.19
CA GLY A 202 4.19 -12.84 -14.84
C GLY A 202 4.01 -13.03 -13.31
N ILE A 203 4.19 -11.98 -12.51
CA ILE A 203 4.00 -11.94 -11.06
C ILE A 203 2.85 -11.00 -10.68
N PRO A 204 2.28 -11.11 -9.46
CA PRO A 204 1.23 -10.21 -9.02
C PRO A 204 1.71 -8.75 -8.98
N VAL A 205 0.84 -7.83 -9.40
CA VAL A 205 1.10 -6.39 -9.36
C VAL A 205 0.00 -5.71 -8.57
N GLY A 206 0.37 -4.81 -7.69
CA GLY A 206 -0.51 -3.92 -6.93
C GLY A 206 -0.42 -2.47 -7.39
N TYR A 207 -1.05 -1.58 -6.65
CA TYR A 207 -1.05 -0.14 -6.87
C TYR A 207 -0.82 0.62 -5.57
N SER A 208 0.13 1.54 -5.53
CA SER A 208 0.33 2.48 -4.42
C SER A 208 0.04 3.89 -4.91
N GLY A 209 -1.07 4.46 -4.44
CA GLY A 209 -1.62 5.72 -4.94
C GLY A 209 -1.37 6.89 -4.01
N HIS A 210 -0.92 8.02 -4.58
CA HIS A 210 -0.67 9.28 -3.87
C HIS A 210 -1.54 10.44 -4.41
N GLU A 211 -2.47 10.14 -5.28
CA GLU A 211 -3.45 11.09 -5.81
C GLU A 211 -4.54 11.41 -4.79
N THR A 212 -5.26 12.51 -4.99
CA THR A 212 -6.45 12.84 -4.18
C THR A 212 -7.65 12.00 -4.60
N GLY A 213 -8.56 11.70 -3.65
CA GLY A 213 -9.77 10.92 -3.94
C GLY A 213 -9.53 9.40 -4.06
N ILE A 214 -10.56 8.67 -4.48
CA ILE A 214 -10.57 7.20 -4.48
C ILE A 214 -10.82 6.54 -5.85
N PRO A 215 -11.41 7.20 -6.88
CA PRO A 215 -11.85 6.53 -8.10
C PRO A 215 -10.71 5.82 -8.86
N THR A 216 -9.55 6.43 -8.90
CA THR A 216 -8.35 5.91 -9.57
C THR A 216 -7.81 4.65 -8.89
N THR A 217 -7.84 4.59 -7.56
CA THR A 217 -7.45 3.39 -6.81
C THR A 217 -8.46 2.24 -7.02
N VAL A 218 -9.77 2.53 -7.08
CA VAL A 218 -10.79 1.54 -7.45
C VAL A 218 -10.56 1.03 -8.87
N ALA A 219 -10.28 1.94 -9.83
CA ALA A 219 -9.94 1.57 -11.19
C ALA A 219 -8.68 0.69 -11.28
N ALA A 220 -7.66 0.96 -10.45
CA ALA A 220 -6.47 0.11 -10.38
C ALA A 220 -6.80 -1.32 -9.95
N ALA A 221 -7.67 -1.50 -8.95
CA ALA A 221 -8.14 -2.82 -8.54
C ALA A 221 -8.90 -3.53 -9.68
N VAL A 222 -9.78 -2.82 -10.39
CA VAL A 222 -10.50 -3.36 -11.57
C VAL A 222 -9.54 -3.74 -12.70
N LEU A 223 -8.43 -3.01 -12.87
CA LEU A 223 -7.39 -3.32 -13.86
C LEU A 223 -6.48 -4.50 -13.46
N GLY A 224 -6.73 -5.13 -12.32
CA GLY A 224 -6.05 -6.33 -11.86
C GLY A 224 -4.99 -6.13 -10.78
N ALA A 225 -4.95 -4.95 -10.14
CA ALA A 225 -4.10 -4.76 -8.97
C ALA A 225 -4.52 -5.73 -7.85
N CYS A 226 -3.61 -6.63 -7.45
CA CYS A 226 -3.87 -7.62 -6.41
C CYS A 226 -3.85 -7.04 -5.00
N CYS A 227 -3.25 -5.87 -4.83
CA CYS A 227 -3.28 -5.08 -3.61
C CYS A 227 -3.26 -3.59 -3.94
N VAL A 228 -3.80 -2.79 -3.04
CA VAL A 228 -3.75 -1.32 -3.13
C VAL A 228 -3.26 -0.74 -1.82
N GLU A 229 -2.48 0.33 -1.90
CA GLU A 229 -1.94 1.04 -0.74
C GLU A 229 -2.32 2.52 -0.84
N ARG A 230 -2.88 3.06 0.23
CA ARG A 230 -3.18 4.48 0.34
C ARG A 230 -2.81 5.01 1.72
N HIS A 231 -2.18 6.17 1.75
CA HIS A 231 -1.99 6.90 3.00
C HIS A 231 -3.33 7.23 3.65
N ILE A 232 -3.37 7.12 4.99
CA ILE A 232 -4.54 7.50 5.80
C ILE A 232 -4.16 8.59 6.81
N THR A 233 -5.11 9.43 7.14
CA THR A 233 -4.99 10.49 8.15
C THR A 233 -6.30 10.65 8.92
N MET A 234 -6.23 11.26 10.10
CA MET A 234 -7.43 11.69 10.81
C MET A 234 -8.03 12.96 10.20
N ASP A 235 -7.17 13.87 9.72
CA ASP A 235 -7.57 15.13 9.07
C ASP A 235 -6.43 15.57 8.14
N ARG A 236 -6.75 15.86 6.88
CA ARG A 236 -5.80 16.32 5.85
C ARG A 236 -5.19 17.69 6.15
N ALA A 237 -5.79 18.46 7.05
CA ALA A 237 -5.27 19.74 7.52
C ALA A 237 -4.24 19.60 8.65
N MET A 238 -4.03 18.39 9.19
CA MET A 238 -2.99 18.16 10.19
C MET A 238 -1.61 18.46 9.62
N TRP A 239 -0.70 18.81 10.53
CA TRP A 239 0.69 19.02 10.20
C TRP A 239 1.37 17.71 9.74
N GLY A 240 2.15 17.79 8.68
CA GLY A 240 2.88 16.66 8.10
C GLY A 240 2.89 16.68 6.57
N SER A 241 3.93 16.12 5.96
CA SER A 241 4.11 16.14 4.49
C SER A 241 3.09 15.29 3.74
N ASP A 242 2.60 14.21 4.34
CA ASP A 242 1.80 13.19 3.66
C ASP A 242 0.30 13.37 3.90
N GLN A 243 -0.08 14.22 4.87
CA GLN A 243 -1.47 14.43 5.29
C GLN A 243 -2.37 14.86 4.12
N ALA A 244 -1.92 15.83 3.31
CA ALA A 244 -2.72 16.39 2.21
C ALA A 244 -3.07 15.39 1.10
N ALA A 245 -2.22 14.38 0.86
CA ALA A 245 -2.45 13.31 -0.13
C ALA A 245 -3.18 12.08 0.47
N SER A 246 -3.45 12.10 1.77
CA SER A 246 -4.01 10.96 2.51
C SER A 246 -5.54 10.90 2.44
N LEU A 247 -6.08 9.71 2.70
CA LEU A 247 -7.52 9.50 2.86
C LEU A 247 -7.91 9.67 4.33
N GLU A 248 -8.94 10.46 4.58
CA GLU A 248 -9.60 10.56 5.88
C GLU A 248 -10.48 9.33 6.16
N PRO A 249 -10.98 9.12 7.39
CA PRO A 249 -11.75 7.92 7.76
C PRO A 249 -12.89 7.56 6.80
N ASN A 250 -13.65 8.56 6.36
CA ASN A 250 -14.71 8.35 5.36
C ASN A 250 -14.16 7.97 3.99
N GLY A 251 -12.99 8.48 3.61
CA GLY A 251 -12.34 8.19 2.34
C GLY A 251 -11.90 6.73 2.25
N ILE A 252 -11.19 6.24 3.26
CA ILE A 252 -10.71 4.85 3.27
C ILE A 252 -11.87 3.85 3.39
N SER A 253 -12.91 4.15 4.18
CA SER A 253 -14.10 3.29 4.27
C SER A 253 -14.84 3.18 2.93
N ARG A 254 -14.96 4.30 2.22
CA ARG A 254 -15.55 4.31 0.87
C ARG A 254 -14.68 3.55 -0.13
N LEU A 255 -13.35 3.71 -0.07
CA LEU A 255 -12.44 2.99 -0.94
C LEU A 255 -12.62 1.47 -0.81
N VAL A 256 -12.56 0.95 0.42
CA VAL A 256 -12.73 -0.49 0.67
C VAL A 256 -14.10 -0.97 0.17
N ARG A 257 -15.17 -0.26 0.53
CA ARG A 257 -16.54 -0.57 0.05
C ARG A 257 -16.61 -0.65 -1.47
N ASP A 258 -16.07 0.35 -2.16
CA ASP A 258 -16.19 0.46 -3.61
C ASP A 258 -15.35 -0.61 -4.32
N ILE A 259 -14.17 -0.98 -3.79
CA ILE A 259 -13.40 -2.13 -4.27
C ILE A 259 -14.22 -3.42 -4.13
N ARG A 260 -14.79 -3.70 -2.95
CA ARG A 260 -15.57 -4.93 -2.72
C ARG A 260 -16.82 -5.00 -3.59
N LEU A 261 -17.48 -3.87 -3.87
CA LEU A 261 -18.60 -3.80 -4.80
C LEU A 261 -18.16 -4.09 -6.24
N CYS A 262 -17.01 -3.55 -6.68
CA CYS A 262 -16.45 -3.86 -7.99
C CYS A 262 -16.12 -5.34 -8.11
N GLU A 263 -15.47 -5.95 -7.13
CA GLU A 263 -15.13 -7.37 -7.11
C GLU A 263 -16.39 -8.26 -7.28
N GLN A 264 -17.47 -7.96 -6.56
CA GLN A 264 -18.75 -8.67 -6.71
C GLN A 264 -19.38 -8.48 -8.10
N SER A 265 -19.11 -7.33 -8.72
CA SER A 265 -19.71 -6.96 -10.01
C SER A 265 -18.93 -7.47 -11.24
N MET A 266 -17.71 -7.97 -11.05
CA MET A 266 -16.84 -8.39 -12.17
C MET A 266 -17.41 -9.58 -12.94
N GLY A 267 -18.07 -10.52 -12.27
CA GLY A 267 -18.64 -11.72 -12.90
C GLY A 267 -17.59 -12.61 -13.59
N ASP A 268 -18.06 -13.46 -14.47
CA ASP A 268 -17.23 -14.43 -15.23
C ASP A 268 -17.00 -14.04 -16.70
N GLY A 269 -17.46 -12.86 -17.12
CA GLY A 269 -17.32 -12.35 -18.49
C GLY A 269 -18.29 -12.98 -19.51
N VAL A 270 -19.14 -13.92 -19.10
CA VAL A 270 -20.11 -14.55 -20.00
C VAL A 270 -21.40 -13.72 -20.03
N LYS A 271 -21.75 -13.18 -21.20
CA LYS A 271 -23.02 -12.46 -21.37
C LYS A 271 -24.20 -13.44 -21.37
N ARG A 272 -25.11 -13.26 -20.44
CA ARG A 272 -26.34 -14.06 -20.30
C ARG A 272 -27.53 -13.21 -19.93
N VAL A 273 -28.72 -13.76 -20.05
CA VAL A 273 -29.95 -13.21 -19.49
C VAL A 273 -30.17 -13.85 -18.12
N TYR A 274 -30.28 -13.05 -17.08
CA TYR A 274 -30.59 -13.51 -15.74
C TYR A 274 -32.11 -13.76 -15.59
N GLU A 275 -32.49 -14.64 -14.70
CA GLU A 275 -33.90 -14.99 -14.49
C GLU A 275 -34.76 -13.76 -14.15
N GLU A 276 -34.21 -12.83 -13.38
CA GLU A 276 -34.86 -11.59 -12.98
C GLU A 276 -35.10 -10.63 -14.17
N GLU A 277 -34.35 -10.75 -15.26
CA GLU A 277 -34.56 -9.97 -16.47
C GLU A 277 -35.70 -10.51 -17.36
N ILE A 278 -36.08 -11.79 -17.20
CA ILE A 278 -37.08 -12.43 -18.08
C ILE A 278 -38.44 -11.70 -18.06
N PRO A 279 -39.04 -11.33 -16.90
CA PRO A 279 -40.29 -10.59 -16.86
C PRO A 279 -40.18 -9.20 -17.53
N VAL A 280 -39.05 -8.50 -17.32
CA VAL A 280 -38.79 -7.20 -17.94
C VAL A 280 -38.59 -7.35 -19.45
N MET A 281 -37.87 -8.37 -19.89
CA MET A 281 -37.65 -8.70 -21.29
C MET A 281 -39.00 -8.96 -22.02
N LYS A 282 -39.88 -9.78 -21.42
CA LYS A 282 -41.21 -10.07 -21.98
C LYS A 282 -42.07 -8.82 -22.10
N LYS A 283 -41.97 -7.89 -21.13
CA LYS A 283 -42.75 -6.64 -21.11
C LYS A 283 -42.24 -5.62 -22.12
N LEU A 284 -40.92 -5.50 -22.32
CA LEU A 284 -40.31 -4.38 -23.05
C LEU A 284 -39.90 -4.74 -24.49
N ARG A 285 -39.62 -6.01 -24.78
CA ARG A 285 -39.22 -6.40 -26.14
C ARG A 285 -40.43 -6.42 -27.06
N ARG A 286 -40.36 -5.65 -28.17
CA ARG A 286 -41.38 -5.63 -29.20
C ARG A 286 -41.19 -6.79 -30.22
N VAL A 287 -39.93 -7.23 -30.43
CA VAL A 287 -39.58 -8.28 -31.38
C VAL A 287 -38.58 -9.23 -30.73
N GLY A 288 -38.68 -10.53 -30.98
CA GLY A 288 -37.70 -11.53 -30.52
C GLY A 288 -37.86 -11.98 -29.06
N ALA A 289 -38.98 -11.70 -28.39
CA ALA A 289 -39.37 -12.43 -27.19
C ALA A 289 -39.89 -13.80 -27.65
N ALA A 290 -38.97 -14.74 -28.00
CA ALA A 290 -39.36 -16.11 -28.16
C ALA A 290 -39.97 -16.63 -26.88
N ALA A 291 -41.04 -17.35 -26.96
CA ALA A 291 -41.85 -17.91 -25.90
C ALA A 291 -41.04 -18.80 -24.95
#